data_ca39e63b3acb4295a44e5a53109df9e7
#
_entry.id   ca39e63b3acb4295a44e5a53109df9e7
#
_cell.length_a   1.000
_cell.length_b   1.000
_cell.length_c   1.000
_cell.angle_alpha   90.00
_cell.angle_beta   90.00
_cell.angle_gamma   90.00
#
_symmetry.space_group_name_H-M   'P 1'
#
loop_
_entity.id
_entity.type
_entity.pdbx_description
1 polymer ?
#
loop_
_entity_poly.entity_id
_entity_poly.type
_entity_poly.pdbx_seq_one_letter_code
_entity_poly.pdbx_strand_id
1 'polypeptide(L)'
;QPRSRGLGDVYKRQITKIDKPEANTERVKQELMNENLLAEEWGGDTIVVGVSSKTGEGIDELLEMILLVAEMRELKANPNRRAIGTIIEANLDKAKGPMATILIKNGTLRFGDSIVSGVCSGRIRAMQDDKGKQVKKAGPSMPVVVLGLNEVPNAGDTIYAVNDDKTAKAIADKNSEITREKRLSQTTKISLDNLFEKISEEDVK
;
A
#
# COMPACT_ATOMS: atom_id res chain seq x y z
N GLN A 1 14.21 10.00 -9.44
CA GLN A 1 12.73 9.97 -9.55
C GLN A 1 12.26 8.53 -9.38
N PRO A 2 11.34 8.24 -8.47
CA PRO A 2 10.68 6.96 -8.44
C PRO A 2 9.81 6.86 -9.70
N ARG A 3 10.23 6.09 -10.68
CA ARG A 3 9.35 5.68 -11.78
C ARG A 3 8.27 4.80 -11.18
N SER A 4 7.06 5.31 -11.06
CA SER A 4 5.88 4.52 -10.75
C SER A 4 5.67 3.52 -11.90
N ARG A 5 6.08 2.29 -11.67
CA ARG A 5 5.82 1.19 -12.60
C ARG A 5 4.48 0.58 -12.27
N GLY A 6 3.48 0.92 -13.05
CA GLY A 6 2.24 0.14 -13.15
C GLY A 6 1.12 0.58 -12.21
N LEU A 7 -0.05 0.76 -12.76
CA LEU A 7 -1.37 0.93 -12.13
C LEU A 7 -1.68 2.25 -11.39
N GLY A 8 -0.72 3.18 -11.32
CA GLY A 8 -0.87 4.40 -10.53
C GLY A 8 -0.99 5.73 -11.29
N ASP A 9 -0.93 5.73 -12.61
CA ASP A 9 -0.63 6.94 -13.38
C ASP A 9 -1.82 7.79 -13.83
N VAL A 10 -3.03 7.52 -13.36
CA VAL A 10 -4.07 8.53 -13.42
C VAL A 10 -4.12 9.22 -12.07
N TYR A 11 -3.40 10.30 -11.98
CA TYR A 11 -3.36 11.11 -10.78
C TYR A 11 -4.64 11.90 -10.68
N LYS A 12 -5.49 11.52 -9.76
CA LYS A 12 -6.46 12.45 -9.19
C LYS A 12 -5.77 13.22 -8.08
N ARG A 13 -5.95 14.51 -8.09
CA ARG A 13 -5.56 15.39 -7.00
C ARG A 13 -6.80 15.99 -6.39
N GLN A 14 -6.94 15.86 -5.09
CA GLN A 14 -8.00 16.51 -4.35
C GLN A 14 -7.41 17.66 -3.55
N ILE A 15 -7.96 18.85 -3.74
CA ILE A 15 -7.65 20.01 -2.93
C ILE A 15 -8.62 20.00 -1.76
N THR A 16 -8.14 19.75 -0.56
CA THR A 16 -8.98 19.66 0.63
C THR A 16 -9.13 21.01 1.33
N LYS A 17 -10.17 21.12 2.17
CA LYS A 17 -10.42 22.29 3.03
C LYS A 17 -10.66 23.58 2.24
N ILE A 18 -11.38 23.49 1.12
CA ILE A 18 -11.74 24.68 0.31
C ILE A 18 -12.68 25.63 1.05
N ASP A 19 -13.29 25.22 2.16
CA ASP A 19 -14.12 26.01 3.06
C ASP A 19 -13.35 27.06 3.88
N LYS A 20 -12.02 26.99 3.91
CA LYS A 20 -11.23 27.97 4.65
C LYS A 20 -11.14 29.29 3.89
N PRO A 21 -11.23 30.45 4.60
CA PRO A 21 -11.14 31.77 3.95
C PRO A 21 -9.78 32.04 3.28
N GLU A 22 -8.74 31.34 3.69
CA GLU A 22 -7.40 31.41 3.11
C GLU A 22 -7.16 30.40 1.98
N ALA A 23 -8.16 29.57 1.64
CA ALA A 23 -8.02 28.58 0.60
C ALA A 23 -7.87 29.25 -0.77
N ASN A 24 -6.80 28.89 -1.48
CA ASN A 24 -6.53 29.36 -2.84
C ASN A 24 -6.26 28.16 -3.74
N THR A 25 -7.30 27.68 -4.40
CA THR A 25 -7.25 26.51 -5.28
C THR A 25 -6.36 26.74 -6.51
N GLU A 26 -6.37 27.97 -7.05
CA GLU A 26 -5.57 28.33 -8.21
C GLU A 26 -4.06 28.29 -7.91
N ARG A 27 -3.66 28.77 -6.74
CA ARG A 27 -2.28 28.68 -6.30
C ARG A 27 -1.81 27.23 -6.18
N VAL A 28 -2.66 26.36 -5.61
CA VAL A 28 -2.33 24.91 -5.47
C VAL A 28 -2.22 24.27 -6.86
N LYS A 29 -3.09 24.60 -7.81
CA LYS A 29 -2.98 24.13 -9.20
C LYS A 29 -1.67 24.58 -9.87
N GLN A 30 -1.22 25.82 -9.62
CA GLN A 30 0.07 26.32 -10.11
C GLN A 30 1.25 25.56 -9.48
N GLU A 31 1.19 25.30 -8.17
CA GLU A 31 2.22 24.50 -7.49
C GLU A 31 2.27 23.05 -8.04
N LEU A 32 1.12 22.45 -8.34
CA LEU A 32 1.03 21.13 -8.99
C LEU A 32 1.64 21.15 -10.41
N MET A 33 1.42 22.23 -11.17
CA MET A 33 2.02 22.39 -12.51
C MET A 33 3.56 22.40 -12.43
N ASN A 34 4.14 23.03 -11.42
CA ASN A 34 5.59 23.02 -11.20
C ASN A 34 6.15 21.63 -10.93
N GLU A 35 5.32 20.72 -10.40
CA GLU A 35 5.64 19.29 -10.19
C GLU A 35 5.27 18.41 -11.40
N ASN A 36 5.05 19.00 -12.59
CA ASN A 36 4.63 18.32 -13.82
C ASN A 36 3.25 17.64 -13.72
N LEU A 37 2.36 18.14 -12.90
CA LEU A 37 0.98 17.69 -12.75
C LEU A 37 0.03 18.78 -13.28
N LEU A 38 -0.12 18.83 -14.59
CA LEU A 38 -0.98 19.82 -15.23
C LEU A 38 -2.45 19.43 -15.08
N ALA A 39 -3.27 20.35 -14.58
CA ALA A 39 -4.70 20.13 -14.43
C ALA A 39 -5.40 19.98 -15.79
N GLU A 40 -6.45 19.15 -15.86
CA GLU A 40 -7.25 18.94 -17.07
C GLU A 40 -7.84 20.26 -17.61
N GLU A 41 -8.28 21.15 -16.73
CA GLU A 41 -8.76 22.51 -17.10
C GLU A 41 -7.72 23.34 -17.87
N TRP A 42 -6.44 23.02 -17.71
CA TRP A 42 -5.33 23.68 -18.39
C TRP A 42 -4.71 22.83 -19.50
N GLY A 43 -5.46 21.82 -19.97
CA GLY A 43 -5.06 20.91 -21.06
C GLY A 43 -4.12 19.77 -20.65
N GLY A 44 -4.05 19.44 -19.37
CA GLY A 44 -3.28 18.30 -18.84
C GLY A 44 -4.12 17.04 -18.67
N ASP A 45 -3.52 16.04 -18.04
CA ASP A 45 -4.12 14.72 -17.79
C ASP A 45 -4.52 14.53 -16.33
N THR A 46 -4.31 15.54 -15.48
CA THR A 46 -4.54 15.43 -14.03
C THR A 46 -5.91 16.00 -13.66
N ILE A 47 -6.80 15.14 -13.19
CA ILE A 47 -8.10 15.55 -12.64
C ILE A 47 -7.88 16.17 -11.27
N VAL A 48 -8.32 17.43 -11.10
CA VAL A 48 -8.21 18.16 -9.84
C VAL A 48 -9.62 18.52 -9.35
N VAL A 49 -9.98 18.04 -8.16
CA VAL A 49 -11.29 18.30 -7.53
C VAL A 49 -11.08 18.99 -6.19
N GLY A 50 -11.78 20.10 -5.98
CA GLY A 50 -11.82 20.81 -4.70
C GLY A 50 -12.88 20.20 -3.78
N VAL A 51 -12.53 19.91 -2.52
CA VAL A 51 -13.47 19.30 -1.56
C VAL A 51 -13.38 19.92 -0.18
N SER A 52 -14.50 19.94 0.52
CA SER A 52 -14.55 20.20 1.96
C SER A 52 -15.31 19.11 2.68
N SER A 53 -14.63 18.38 3.54
CA SER A 53 -15.26 17.37 4.39
C SER A 53 -16.15 17.99 5.48
N LYS A 54 -15.98 19.27 5.77
CA LYS A 54 -16.79 20.00 6.77
C LYS A 54 -18.14 20.41 6.22
N THR A 55 -18.18 20.92 4.99
CA THR A 55 -19.42 21.40 4.33
C THR A 55 -20.06 20.32 3.47
N GLY A 56 -19.33 19.29 3.07
CA GLY A 56 -19.75 18.30 2.08
C GLY A 56 -19.54 18.74 0.63
N GLU A 57 -19.06 19.94 0.40
CA GLU A 57 -18.85 20.51 -0.94
C GLU A 57 -17.83 19.71 -1.74
N GLY A 58 -18.15 19.43 -3.01
CA GLY A 58 -17.29 18.71 -3.95
C GLY A 58 -17.15 17.19 -3.71
N ILE A 59 -17.78 16.62 -2.69
CA ILE A 59 -17.63 15.18 -2.36
C ILE A 59 -18.31 14.33 -3.42
N ASP A 60 -19.51 14.68 -3.85
CA ASP A 60 -20.24 13.90 -4.86
C ASP A 60 -19.51 13.95 -6.21
N GLU A 61 -19.01 15.10 -6.61
CA GLU A 61 -18.17 15.26 -7.80
C GLU A 61 -16.90 14.41 -7.72
N LEU A 62 -16.23 14.40 -6.56
CA LEU A 62 -15.06 13.55 -6.34
C LEU A 62 -15.40 12.06 -6.51
N LEU A 63 -16.53 11.61 -6.00
CA LEU A 63 -16.98 10.22 -6.12
C LEU A 63 -17.30 9.86 -7.58
N GLU A 64 -17.99 10.74 -8.30
CA GLU A 64 -18.27 10.56 -9.73
C GLU A 64 -16.98 10.45 -10.56
N MET A 65 -16.01 11.33 -10.32
CA MET A 65 -14.71 11.26 -10.99
C MET A 65 -13.93 9.99 -10.64
N ILE A 66 -14.06 9.46 -9.41
CA ILE A 66 -13.47 8.17 -9.04
C ILE A 66 -14.08 7.04 -9.86
N LEU A 67 -15.39 7.02 -9.98
CA LEU A 67 -16.09 5.99 -10.75
C LEU A 67 -15.75 6.07 -12.23
N LEU A 68 -15.74 7.27 -12.81
CA LEU A 68 -15.40 7.49 -14.22
C LEU A 68 -13.97 6.98 -14.53
N VAL A 69 -13.00 7.34 -13.71
CA VAL A 69 -11.61 6.87 -13.90
C VAL A 69 -11.50 5.35 -13.73
N ALA A 70 -12.24 4.76 -12.79
CA ALA A 70 -12.26 3.31 -12.62
C ALA A 70 -12.87 2.59 -13.85
N GLU A 71 -13.92 3.13 -14.44
CA GLU A 71 -14.55 2.62 -15.65
C GLU A 71 -13.62 2.70 -16.86
N MET A 72 -13.00 3.85 -17.10
CA MET A 72 -12.04 4.04 -18.19
C MET A 72 -10.86 3.06 -18.11
N ARG A 73 -10.50 2.61 -16.92
CA ARG A 73 -9.40 1.66 -16.73
C ARG A 73 -9.77 0.20 -16.92
N GLU A 74 -11.04 -0.11 -17.08
CA GLU A 74 -11.53 -1.49 -17.20
C GLU A 74 -10.87 -2.45 -16.20
N LEU A 75 -10.83 -2.08 -14.92
CA LEU A 75 -10.16 -2.87 -13.90
C LEU A 75 -10.76 -4.28 -13.80
N LYS A 76 -9.95 -5.29 -14.07
CA LYS A 76 -10.35 -6.69 -14.10
C LYS A 76 -9.56 -7.50 -13.08
N ALA A 77 -10.23 -8.44 -12.41
CA ALA A 77 -9.60 -9.40 -11.51
C ALA A 77 -10.20 -10.79 -11.68
N ASN A 78 -9.38 -11.82 -11.49
CA ASN A 78 -9.85 -13.21 -11.57
C ASN A 78 -10.10 -13.75 -10.14
N PRO A 79 -11.37 -13.97 -9.73
CA PRO A 79 -11.68 -14.50 -8.41
C PRO A 79 -11.32 -15.98 -8.24
N ASN A 80 -11.13 -16.73 -9.33
CA ASN A 80 -10.93 -18.17 -9.31
C ASN A 80 -9.47 -18.61 -9.17
N ARG A 81 -8.64 -17.77 -8.55
CA ARG A 81 -7.25 -18.09 -8.22
C ARG A 81 -6.97 -17.87 -6.75
N ARG A 82 -5.77 -18.22 -6.28
CA ARG A 82 -5.32 -17.91 -4.93
C ARG A 82 -5.20 -16.41 -4.74
N ALA A 83 -5.52 -15.96 -3.54
CA ALA A 83 -5.52 -14.54 -3.23
C ALA A 83 -4.14 -13.92 -3.34
N ILE A 84 -4.13 -12.74 -3.93
CA ILE A 84 -3.04 -11.78 -3.87
C ILE A 84 -3.63 -10.48 -3.38
N GLY A 85 -3.03 -9.87 -2.36
CA GLY A 85 -3.52 -8.63 -1.78
C GLY A 85 -2.38 -7.74 -1.32
N THR A 86 -2.73 -6.60 -0.75
CA THR A 86 -1.79 -5.67 -0.14
C THR A 86 -2.22 -5.42 1.30
N ILE A 87 -1.26 -5.38 2.21
CA ILE A 87 -1.49 -5.02 3.59
C ILE A 87 -1.66 -3.52 3.67
N ILE A 88 -2.81 -3.06 4.14
CA ILE A 88 -3.13 -1.65 4.35
C ILE A 88 -2.55 -1.19 5.69
N GLU A 89 -2.81 -1.98 6.72
CA GLU A 89 -2.31 -1.76 8.08
C GLU A 89 -2.12 -3.09 8.80
N ALA A 90 -1.26 -3.10 9.79
CA ALA A 90 -1.09 -4.24 10.67
C ALA A 90 -0.75 -3.77 12.08
N ASN A 91 -1.27 -4.49 13.07
CA ASN A 91 -1.04 -4.20 14.47
C ASN A 91 -0.99 -5.48 15.31
N LEU A 92 -0.48 -5.35 16.52
CA LEU A 92 -0.47 -6.42 17.52
C LEU A 92 -1.57 -6.15 18.55
N ASP A 93 -2.64 -6.91 18.47
CA ASP A 93 -3.67 -6.92 19.51
C ASP A 93 -3.23 -7.80 20.68
N LYS A 94 -3.36 -7.30 21.93
CA LYS A 94 -2.93 -8.03 23.13
C LYS A 94 -3.70 -9.33 23.37
N ALA A 95 -4.94 -9.41 22.90
CA ALA A 95 -5.81 -10.57 23.12
C ALA A 95 -5.83 -11.51 21.90
N LYS A 96 -5.78 -10.96 20.68
CA LYS A 96 -5.96 -11.70 19.42
C LYS A 96 -4.65 -12.01 18.71
N GLY A 97 -3.53 -11.39 19.11
CA GLY A 97 -2.24 -11.51 18.46
C GLY A 97 -2.08 -10.60 17.24
N PRO A 98 -1.17 -10.94 16.31
CA PRO A 98 -0.95 -10.17 15.09
C PRO A 98 -2.21 -10.14 14.22
N MET A 99 -2.62 -8.94 13.83
CA MET A 99 -3.75 -8.66 12.94
C MET A 99 -3.26 -7.83 11.76
N ALA A 100 -3.84 -8.06 10.59
CA ALA A 100 -3.57 -7.26 9.41
C ALA A 100 -4.85 -6.99 8.63
N THR A 101 -5.04 -5.75 8.19
CA THR A 101 -6.06 -5.37 7.23
C THR A 101 -5.49 -5.53 5.83
N ILE A 102 -6.10 -6.40 5.04
CA ILE A 102 -5.66 -6.77 3.70
C ILE A 102 -6.70 -6.32 2.69
N LEU A 103 -6.27 -5.63 1.65
CA LEU A 103 -7.08 -5.40 0.45
C LEU A 103 -6.76 -6.47 -0.58
N ILE A 104 -7.72 -7.30 -0.90
CA ILE A 104 -7.58 -8.34 -1.93
C ILE A 104 -7.57 -7.68 -3.31
N LYS A 105 -6.49 -7.85 -4.06
CA LYS A 105 -6.36 -7.34 -5.43
C LYS A 105 -6.79 -8.36 -6.48
N ASN A 106 -6.52 -9.63 -6.22
CA ASN A 106 -6.82 -10.70 -7.17
C ASN A 106 -7.02 -12.02 -6.43
N GLY A 107 -7.83 -12.92 -6.98
CA GLY A 107 -8.11 -14.19 -6.36
C GLY A 107 -9.12 -14.10 -5.20
N THR A 108 -9.29 -15.20 -4.51
CA THR A 108 -10.17 -15.31 -3.34
C THR A 108 -9.39 -15.85 -2.15
N LEU A 109 -9.39 -15.11 -1.07
CA LEU A 109 -8.85 -15.51 0.22
C LEU A 109 -9.93 -16.29 1.00
N ARG A 110 -9.55 -17.41 1.60
CA ARG A 110 -10.47 -18.27 2.32
C ARG A 110 -9.99 -18.49 3.76
N PHE A 111 -10.93 -18.72 4.65
CA PHE A 111 -10.63 -19.23 5.99
C PHE A 111 -9.81 -20.51 5.90
N GLY A 112 -8.73 -20.58 6.65
CA GLY A 112 -7.82 -21.73 6.67
C GLY A 112 -6.70 -21.70 5.62
N ASP A 113 -6.70 -20.71 4.71
CA ASP A 113 -5.59 -20.55 3.77
C ASP A 113 -4.29 -20.21 4.49
N SER A 114 -3.19 -20.75 3.98
CA SER A 114 -1.85 -20.36 4.39
C SER A 114 -1.42 -19.13 3.60
N ILE A 115 -0.85 -18.15 4.28
CA ILE A 115 -0.46 -16.88 3.69
C ILE A 115 0.99 -16.53 4.03
N VAL A 116 1.63 -15.78 3.13
CA VAL A 116 2.97 -15.24 3.32
C VAL A 116 3.00 -13.77 2.89
N SER A 117 3.68 -12.95 3.66
CA SER A 117 3.91 -11.54 3.38
C SER A 117 5.28 -11.12 3.88
N GLY A 118 6.19 -10.79 2.96
CA GLY A 118 7.57 -10.52 3.33
C GLY A 118 8.19 -11.68 4.10
N VAL A 119 8.60 -11.40 5.34
CA VAL A 119 9.18 -12.38 6.28
C VAL A 119 8.13 -13.07 7.16
N CYS A 120 6.89 -12.58 7.12
CA CYS A 120 5.80 -13.10 7.94
C CYS A 120 5.05 -14.20 7.19
N SER A 121 4.62 -15.22 7.92
CA SER A 121 3.76 -16.28 7.41
C SER A 121 2.70 -16.63 8.45
N GLY A 122 1.67 -17.34 8.04
CA GLY A 122 0.66 -17.81 8.97
C GLY A 122 -0.51 -18.48 8.28
N ARG A 123 -1.41 -19.02 9.08
CA ARG A 123 -2.65 -19.63 8.62
C ARG A 123 -3.82 -18.81 9.12
N ILE A 124 -4.72 -18.48 8.22
CA ILE A 124 -5.90 -17.66 8.54
C ILE A 124 -6.81 -18.40 9.53
N ARG A 125 -6.92 -17.84 10.74
CA ARG A 125 -7.76 -18.36 11.82
C ARG A 125 -9.10 -17.65 11.90
N ALA A 126 -9.17 -16.39 11.47
CA ALA A 126 -10.40 -15.63 11.37
C ALA A 126 -10.23 -14.52 10.33
N MET A 127 -11.34 -14.16 9.70
CA MET A 127 -11.45 -13.01 8.82
C MET A 127 -12.70 -12.20 9.19
N GLN A 128 -12.57 -10.87 9.17
CA GLN A 128 -13.67 -9.94 9.42
C GLN A 128 -13.75 -8.94 8.29
N ASP A 129 -14.95 -8.59 7.88
CA ASP A 129 -15.20 -7.52 6.91
C ASP A 129 -15.05 -6.13 7.55
N ASP A 130 -15.27 -5.09 6.77
CA ASP A 130 -15.27 -3.68 7.19
C ASP A 130 -16.31 -3.35 8.27
N LYS A 131 -17.33 -4.18 8.41
CA LYS A 131 -18.39 -4.07 9.43
C LYS A 131 -18.14 -4.90 10.68
N GLY A 132 -16.95 -5.55 10.75
CA GLY A 132 -16.58 -6.43 11.87
C GLY A 132 -17.26 -7.81 11.87
N LYS A 133 -18.04 -8.14 10.82
CA LYS A 133 -18.69 -9.44 10.69
C LYS A 133 -17.70 -10.50 10.21
N GLN A 134 -17.74 -11.69 10.82
CA GLN A 134 -16.92 -12.80 10.37
C GLN A 134 -17.31 -13.30 8.98
N VAL A 135 -16.32 -13.44 8.11
CA VAL A 135 -16.48 -13.93 6.75
C VAL A 135 -15.58 -15.13 6.49
N LYS A 136 -16.05 -16.07 5.68
CA LYS A 136 -15.28 -17.26 5.30
C LYS A 136 -14.51 -17.11 3.99
N LYS A 137 -14.85 -16.11 3.20
CA LYS A 137 -14.26 -15.83 1.87
C LYS A 137 -14.19 -14.32 1.65
N ALA A 138 -13.11 -13.87 1.02
CA ALA A 138 -12.93 -12.50 0.59
C ALA A 138 -12.45 -12.50 -0.86
N GLY A 139 -13.23 -11.91 -1.75
CA GLY A 139 -12.93 -11.78 -3.18
C GLY A 139 -12.13 -10.51 -3.50
N PRO A 140 -11.88 -10.25 -4.80
CA PRO A 140 -11.22 -9.03 -5.26
C PRO A 140 -11.92 -7.76 -4.78
N SER A 141 -11.14 -6.71 -4.52
CA SER A 141 -11.56 -5.40 -4.01
C SER A 141 -12.19 -5.40 -2.62
N MET A 142 -12.20 -6.54 -1.93
CA MET A 142 -12.74 -6.64 -0.58
C MET A 142 -11.64 -6.39 0.47
N PRO A 143 -11.78 -5.41 1.36
CA PRO A 143 -10.92 -5.26 2.52
C PRO A 143 -11.32 -6.27 3.60
N VAL A 144 -10.35 -6.92 4.22
CA VAL A 144 -10.60 -7.87 5.32
C VAL A 144 -9.53 -7.77 6.38
N VAL A 145 -9.94 -7.82 7.63
CA VAL A 145 -9.04 -8.01 8.76
C VAL A 145 -8.79 -9.49 8.94
N VAL A 146 -7.53 -9.91 8.93
CA VAL A 146 -7.14 -11.30 9.13
C VAL A 146 -6.39 -11.50 10.43
N LEU A 147 -6.59 -12.67 11.04
CA LEU A 147 -5.88 -13.15 12.22
C LEU A 147 -5.19 -14.48 11.90
N GLY A 148 -4.05 -14.72 12.52
CA GLY A 148 -3.34 -16.00 12.40
C GLY A 148 -1.95 -15.90 11.78
N LEU A 149 -1.45 -14.68 11.57
CA LEU A 149 -0.04 -14.43 11.25
C LEU A 149 0.85 -14.73 12.46
N ASN A 150 2.10 -15.14 12.20
CA ASN A 150 3.11 -15.38 13.24
C ASN A 150 3.68 -14.07 13.80
N GLU A 151 3.80 -13.05 12.96
CA GLU A 151 4.35 -11.72 13.28
C GLU A 151 3.52 -10.64 12.61
N VAL A 152 3.75 -9.39 13.02
CA VAL A 152 3.10 -8.22 12.41
C VAL A 152 3.82 -7.88 11.10
N PRO A 153 3.16 -8.00 9.94
CA PRO A 153 3.75 -7.64 8.67
C PRO A 153 3.84 -6.11 8.49
N ASN A 154 4.62 -5.66 7.49
CA ASN A 154 4.69 -4.24 7.19
C ASN A 154 3.48 -3.79 6.35
N ALA A 155 2.98 -2.59 6.61
CA ALA A 155 2.03 -1.95 5.71
C ALA A 155 2.66 -1.72 4.33
N GLY A 156 1.87 -1.94 3.27
CA GLY A 156 2.34 -1.89 1.89
C GLY A 156 2.87 -3.21 1.33
N ASP A 157 3.21 -4.19 2.18
CA ASP A 157 3.68 -5.50 1.73
C ASP A 157 2.59 -6.24 0.95
N THR A 158 3.04 -7.01 -0.05
CA THR A 158 2.14 -7.89 -0.80
C THR A 158 1.98 -9.21 -0.07
N ILE A 159 0.74 -9.66 0.05
CA ILE A 159 0.38 -10.96 0.59
C ILE A 159 0.05 -11.94 -0.53
N TYR A 160 0.48 -13.18 -0.36
CA TYR A 160 0.19 -14.31 -1.23
C TYR A 160 -0.43 -15.45 -0.44
N ALA A 161 -1.57 -15.96 -0.91
CA ALA A 161 -2.10 -17.22 -0.44
C ALA A 161 -1.39 -18.39 -1.13
N VAL A 162 -0.92 -19.35 -0.34
CA VAL A 162 -0.15 -20.52 -0.80
C VAL A 162 -0.85 -21.84 -0.45
N ASN A 163 -0.31 -22.97 -0.93
CA ASN A 163 -0.96 -24.27 -0.80
C ASN A 163 -0.99 -24.79 0.63
N ASP A 164 0.11 -24.62 1.35
CA ASP A 164 0.33 -25.21 2.65
C ASP A 164 1.23 -24.35 3.54
N ASP A 165 1.20 -24.63 4.82
CA ASP A 165 1.97 -23.91 5.84
C ASP A 165 3.49 -24.11 5.67
N LYS A 166 3.92 -25.26 5.14
CA LYS A 166 5.35 -25.54 4.91
C LYS A 166 5.91 -24.63 3.83
N THR A 167 5.16 -24.50 2.72
CA THR A 167 5.52 -23.57 1.64
C THR A 167 5.51 -22.11 2.12
N ALA A 168 4.50 -21.70 2.89
CA ALA A 168 4.45 -20.36 3.47
C ALA A 168 5.68 -20.06 4.32
N LYS A 169 6.03 -20.99 5.23
CA LYS A 169 7.18 -20.86 6.12
C LYS A 169 8.50 -20.82 5.33
N ALA A 170 8.70 -21.73 4.39
CA ALA A 170 9.92 -21.80 3.59
C ALA A 170 10.17 -20.50 2.79
N ILE A 171 9.10 -19.89 2.26
CA ILE A 171 9.20 -18.60 1.57
C ILE A 171 9.55 -17.48 2.56
N ALA A 172 8.91 -17.44 3.72
CA ALA A 172 9.18 -16.44 4.75
C ALA A 172 10.62 -16.53 5.28
N ASP A 173 11.10 -17.73 5.55
CA ASP A 173 12.47 -18.00 6.01
C ASP A 173 13.49 -17.51 4.98
N LYS A 174 13.30 -17.85 3.69
CA LYS A 174 14.14 -17.38 2.59
C LYS A 174 14.14 -15.85 2.45
N ASN A 175 12.98 -15.23 2.57
CA ASN A 175 12.88 -13.77 2.54
C ASN A 175 13.61 -13.13 3.72
N SER A 176 13.56 -13.76 4.89
CA SER A 176 14.29 -13.32 6.09
C SER A 176 15.81 -13.35 5.87
N GLU A 177 16.33 -14.43 5.28
CA GLU A 177 17.75 -14.54 4.90
C GLU A 177 18.16 -13.43 3.94
N ILE A 178 17.41 -13.23 2.86
CA ILE A 178 17.67 -12.16 1.87
C ILE A 178 17.65 -10.78 2.53
N THR A 179 16.71 -10.54 3.43
CA THR A 179 16.59 -9.25 4.13
C THR A 179 17.77 -9.03 5.07
N ARG A 180 18.22 -10.09 5.75
CA ARG A 180 19.40 -10.06 6.62
C ARG A 180 20.68 -9.78 5.84
N GLU A 181 20.89 -10.46 4.71
CA GLU A 181 22.03 -10.22 3.83
C GLU A 181 22.08 -8.78 3.29
N LYS A 182 20.92 -8.26 2.87
CA LYS A 182 20.81 -6.87 2.41
C LYS A 182 21.17 -5.87 3.52
N ARG A 183 20.70 -6.10 4.75
CA ARG A 183 21.07 -5.25 5.89
C ARG A 183 22.56 -5.28 6.19
N LEU A 184 23.17 -6.47 6.19
CA LEU A 184 24.60 -6.62 6.42
C LEU A 184 25.42 -5.92 5.31
N SER A 185 25.05 -6.08 4.05
CA SER A 185 25.75 -5.43 2.93
C SER A 185 25.62 -3.89 2.96
N GLN A 186 24.50 -3.35 3.40
CA GLN A 186 24.32 -1.91 3.57
C GLN A 186 25.17 -1.37 4.73
N THR A 187 25.20 -2.06 5.85
CA THR A 187 25.99 -1.67 7.02
C THR A 187 27.49 -1.68 6.68
N THR A 188 27.94 -2.66 5.89
CA THR A 188 29.36 -2.75 5.47
C THR A 188 29.73 -1.61 4.53
N LYS A 189 28.85 -1.21 3.60
CA LYS A 189 29.09 -0.07 2.71
C LYS A 189 29.21 1.26 3.49
N ILE A 190 28.29 1.52 4.40
CA ILE A 190 28.31 2.72 5.24
C ILE A 190 29.58 2.76 6.10
N SER A 191 30.04 1.62 6.62
CA SER A 191 31.27 1.52 7.40
C SER A 191 32.52 1.80 6.56
N LEU A 192 32.55 1.37 5.30
CA LEU A 192 33.67 1.65 4.39
C LEU A 192 33.69 3.12 3.95
N ASP A 193 32.55 3.71 3.62
CA ASP A 193 32.45 5.12 3.26
C ASP A 193 32.90 6.02 4.42
N ASN A 194 32.49 5.72 5.65
CA ASN A 194 32.95 6.42 6.84
C ASN A 194 34.44 6.24 7.13
N LEU A 195 35.03 5.10 6.75
CA LEU A 195 36.48 4.86 6.86
C LEU A 195 37.25 5.70 5.83
N PHE A 196 36.77 5.78 4.61
CA PHE A 196 37.37 6.61 3.57
C PHE A 196 37.29 8.11 3.90
N GLU A 197 36.19 8.60 4.47
CA GLU A 197 36.07 9.97 4.96
C GLU A 197 37.09 10.26 6.07
N LYS A 198 37.24 9.38 7.06
CA LYS A 198 38.21 9.56 8.16
C LYS A 198 39.66 9.52 7.67
N ILE A 199 39.99 8.66 6.71
CA ILE A 199 41.34 8.60 6.14
C ILE A 199 41.63 9.87 5.33
N SER A 200 40.67 10.42 4.61
CA SER A 200 40.84 11.67 3.85
C SER A 200 40.94 12.90 4.78
N GLU A 201 40.40 12.86 5.98
CA GLU A 201 40.56 13.93 6.99
C GLU A 201 41.89 13.86 7.74
N GLU A 202 42.52 12.69 7.86
CA GLU A 202 43.84 12.53 8.49
C GLU A 202 44.99 12.85 7.55
N ASP A 203 44.82 12.71 6.22
CA ASP A 203 45.87 13.06 5.24
C ASP A 203 45.95 14.57 4.91
N VAL A 204 45.16 15.42 5.56
CA VAL A 204 45.15 16.89 5.35
C VAL A 204 45.79 17.67 6.50
N LYS A 205 46.56 17.00 7.36
CA LYS A 205 47.34 17.70 8.43
C LYS A 205 48.84 17.66 8.16
#